data_d382db03efb9b33da563451b009d3bd9
#
_entry.id   d382db03efb9b33da563451b009d3bd9
#
_cell.length_a   1.000
_cell.length_b   1.000
_cell.length_c   1.000
_cell.angle_alpha   90.00
_cell.angle_beta   90.00
_cell.angle_gamma   90.00
#
_symmetry.space_group_name_H-M   'P 1'
#
loop_
_entity.id
_entity.type
_entity.pdbx_description
1 polymer ?
#
loop_
_entity_poly.entity_id
_entity_poly.type
_entity_poly.pdbx_seq_one_letter_code
_entity_poly.pdbx_strand_id
1 'polypeptide(L)'
;MPGEAPEPGEFLADARALEAAGADTLWLEPGAHDAWMLAAAIATVTSRVGIGLTVDDRATGLVPRIRTLQRFSRGRARLQAEARGLERVVQLAREAGGCRVLGRADDAGAWSGVTALADGLLLSGANPEEDGARLERIRALTAETARSGVFEAWVELRVPEAREAWRRAVALYQGAGATGLVFPFDSRLVDLLRRADEEDDRSDLALAQG
;
A
#
# COMPACT_ATOMS: atom_id res chain seq x y z
N MET A 1 22.91 -5.36 14.62
CA MET A 1 23.32 -4.00 14.22
C MET A 1 22.11 -3.38 13.54
N PRO A 2 21.53 -2.28 14.04
CA PRO A 2 20.54 -1.55 13.27
C PRO A 2 21.27 -1.05 12.02
N GLY A 3 20.78 -1.43 10.83
CA GLY A 3 21.32 -0.95 9.58
C GLY A 3 21.28 0.56 9.54
N GLU A 4 22.33 1.18 9.02
CA GLU A 4 22.37 2.61 8.77
C GLU A 4 21.16 3.00 7.91
N ALA A 5 20.42 4.03 8.30
CA ALA A 5 19.26 4.46 7.51
C ALA A 5 19.76 4.87 6.12
N PRO A 6 19.12 4.39 5.03
CA PRO A 6 19.58 4.69 3.69
C PRO A 6 19.59 6.21 3.45
N GLU A 7 20.54 6.67 2.67
CA GLU A 7 20.67 8.07 2.30
C GLU A 7 19.41 8.58 1.59
N PRO A 8 18.92 9.80 1.85
CA PRO A 8 17.71 10.32 1.22
C PRO A 8 17.72 10.27 -0.30
N GLY A 9 18.90 10.37 -0.92
CA GLY A 9 19.06 10.27 -2.38
C GLY A 9 18.75 8.86 -2.92
N GLU A 10 19.11 7.81 -2.18
CA GLU A 10 18.80 6.42 -2.51
C GLU A 10 17.28 6.18 -2.48
N PHE A 11 16.59 6.67 -1.44
CA PHE A 11 15.13 6.62 -1.36
C PHE A 11 14.43 7.21 -2.60
N LEU A 12 14.93 8.33 -3.11
CA LEU A 12 14.35 8.98 -4.28
C LEU A 12 14.62 8.21 -5.57
N ALA A 13 15.80 7.58 -5.69
CA ALA A 13 16.13 6.71 -6.79
C ALA A 13 15.26 5.44 -6.79
N ASP A 14 15.09 4.81 -5.62
CA ASP A 14 14.24 3.64 -5.44
C ASP A 14 12.77 3.95 -5.73
N ALA A 15 12.26 5.10 -5.27
CA ALA A 15 10.90 5.54 -5.56
C ALA A 15 10.63 5.66 -7.07
N ARG A 16 11.57 6.22 -7.82
CA ARG A 16 11.50 6.28 -9.30
C ARG A 16 11.56 4.90 -9.95
N ALA A 17 12.44 4.04 -9.45
CA ALA A 17 12.60 2.68 -9.98
C ALA A 17 11.32 1.85 -9.75
N LEU A 18 10.72 1.95 -8.56
CA LEU A 18 9.46 1.29 -8.23
C LEU A 18 8.29 1.84 -9.06
N GLU A 19 8.18 3.17 -9.23
CA GLU A 19 7.18 3.76 -10.13
C GLU A 19 7.34 3.28 -11.57
N ALA A 20 8.57 3.22 -12.07
CA ALA A 20 8.87 2.72 -13.41
C ALA A 20 8.60 1.22 -13.57
N ALA A 21 8.72 0.46 -12.47
CA ALA A 21 8.41 -0.96 -12.42
C ALA A 21 6.90 -1.25 -12.27
N GLY A 22 6.05 -0.24 -12.06
CA GLY A 22 4.61 -0.41 -11.98
C GLY A 22 4.04 -0.47 -10.57
N ALA A 23 4.78 -0.04 -9.55
CA ALA A 23 4.21 0.10 -8.21
C ALA A 23 3.07 1.13 -8.19
N ASP A 24 1.94 0.78 -7.59
CA ASP A 24 0.76 1.66 -7.48
C ASP A 24 0.88 2.67 -6.34
N THR A 25 1.46 2.28 -5.22
CA THR A 25 1.58 3.12 -4.02
C THR A 25 2.85 2.79 -3.25
N LEU A 26 3.56 3.82 -2.80
CA LEU A 26 4.68 3.72 -1.88
C LEU A 26 4.21 4.12 -0.49
N TRP A 27 4.29 3.20 0.47
CA TRP A 27 3.93 3.45 1.86
C TRP A 27 5.17 3.83 2.67
N LEU A 28 5.06 4.92 3.41
CA LEU A 28 6.10 5.42 4.30
C LEU A 28 5.65 5.25 5.76
N GLU A 29 6.43 4.49 6.49
CA GLU A 29 6.23 4.31 7.93
C GLU A 29 7.08 5.31 8.73
N PRO A 30 6.67 5.63 9.97
CA PRO A 30 7.52 6.36 10.89
C PRO A 30 8.85 5.62 11.10
N GLY A 31 9.95 6.33 10.97
CA GLY A 31 11.30 5.75 11.06
C GLY A 31 12.36 6.77 11.41
N ALA A 32 13.60 6.52 10.97
CA ALA A 32 14.75 7.39 11.25
C ALA A 32 14.63 8.77 10.56
N HIS A 33 13.89 8.85 9.47
CA HIS A 33 13.63 10.09 8.73
C HIS A 33 12.19 10.58 8.95
N ASP A 34 11.96 11.88 8.78
CA ASP A 34 10.62 12.45 8.77
C ASP A 34 9.86 11.97 7.54
N ALA A 35 8.87 11.09 7.73
CA ALA A 35 8.08 10.50 6.66
C ALA A 35 7.33 11.55 5.82
N TRP A 36 6.92 12.70 6.39
CA TRP A 36 6.26 13.77 5.67
C TRP A 36 7.21 14.48 4.70
N MET A 37 8.45 14.71 5.14
CA MET A 37 9.48 15.31 4.29
C MET A 37 9.86 14.37 3.15
N LEU A 38 10.02 13.08 3.43
CA LEU A 38 10.26 12.06 2.39
C LEU A 38 9.09 11.96 1.42
N ALA A 39 7.85 11.94 1.91
CA ALA A 39 6.67 11.91 1.06
C ALA A 39 6.61 13.11 0.11
N ALA A 40 6.92 14.31 0.61
CA ALA A 40 6.97 15.51 -0.21
C ALA A 40 8.08 15.43 -1.27
N ALA A 41 9.27 14.93 -0.91
CA ALA A 41 10.37 14.73 -1.85
C ALA A 41 10.03 13.69 -2.94
N ILE A 42 9.45 12.53 -2.57
CA ILE A 42 8.96 11.51 -3.51
C ILE A 42 7.91 12.10 -4.44
N ALA A 43 6.97 12.92 -3.91
CA ALA A 43 5.94 13.56 -4.73
C ALA A 43 6.50 14.43 -5.85
N THR A 44 7.69 15.01 -5.67
CA THR A 44 8.35 15.86 -6.67
C THR A 44 9.08 15.07 -7.75
N VAL A 45 9.51 13.85 -7.46
CA VAL A 45 10.30 13.02 -8.39
C VAL A 45 9.49 11.91 -9.06
N THR A 46 8.23 11.75 -8.65
CA THR A 46 7.28 10.77 -9.20
C THR A 46 6.05 11.47 -9.76
N SER A 47 5.31 10.82 -10.66
CA SER A 47 4.17 11.42 -11.35
C SER A 47 2.87 10.63 -11.24
N ARG A 48 2.93 9.31 -11.01
CA ARG A 48 1.79 8.38 -11.03
C ARG A 48 1.59 7.67 -9.71
N VAL A 49 2.67 7.20 -9.09
CA VAL A 49 2.62 6.39 -7.88
C VAL A 49 1.94 7.13 -6.74
N GLY A 50 1.02 6.47 -6.04
CA GLY A 50 0.42 6.94 -4.81
C GLY A 50 1.45 7.05 -3.69
N ILE A 51 1.24 7.96 -2.77
CA ILE A 51 2.15 8.20 -1.64
C ILE A 51 1.37 8.01 -0.36
N GLY A 52 1.60 6.89 0.31
CA GLY A 52 0.95 6.49 1.54
C GLY A 52 1.77 6.87 2.77
N LEU A 53 1.10 7.31 3.82
CA LEU A 53 1.68 7.64 5.12
C LEU A 53 0.91 6.97 6.24
N THR A 54 1.61 6.31 7.14
CA THR A 54 1.04 5.89 8.42
C THR A 54 0.99 7.09 9.37
N VAL A 55 -0.20 7.37 9.89
CA VAL A 55 -0.48 8.57 10.70
C VAL A 55 -0.93 8.18 12.10
N ASP A 56 -0.27 8.78 13.10
CA ASP A 56 -0.76 8.73 14.48
C ASP A 56 -1.86 9.81 14.67
N ASP A 57 -3.03 9.42 15.14
CA ASP A 57 -4.17 10.28 15.41
C ASP A 57 -3.88 11.38 16.46
N ARG A 58 -2.86 11.17 17.29
CA ARG A 58 -2.39 12.12 18.31
C ARG A 58 -1.44 13.19 17.77
N ALA A 59 -0.92 13.01 16.55
CA ALA A 59 -0.01 13.96 15.96
C ALA A 59 -0.69 15.32 15.75
N THR A 60 0.06 16.39 16.00
CA THR A 60 -0.43 17.77 15.83
C THR A 60 -0.11 18.30 14.43
N GLY A 61 -0.86 19.30 13.98
CA GLY A 61 -0.60 19.96 12.70
C GLY A 61 -0.83 19.09 11.47
N LEU A 62 -1.66 18.06 11.55
CA LEU A 62 -1.91 17.12 10.45
C LEU A 62 -2.64 17.79 9.27
N VAL A 63 -3.65 18.62 9.52
CA VAL A 63 -4.43 19.27 8.43
C VAL A 63 -3.55 20.05 7.45
N PRO A 64 -2.68 20.99 7.90
CA PRO A 64 -1.80 21.67 6.96
C PRO A 64 -0.80 20.75 6.26
N ARG A 65 -0.28 19.71 6.94
CA ARG A 65 0.64 18.73 6.34
C ARG A 65 -0.06 17.92 5.25
N ILE A 66 -1.25 17.37 5.53
CA ILE A 66 -2.06 16.62 4.55
C ILE A 66 -2.36 17.50 3.34
N ARG A 67 -2.83 18.74 3.56
CA ARG A 67 -3.15 19.68 2.48
C ARG A 67 -1.94 20.00 1.61
N THR A 68 -0.78 20.20 2.23
CA THR A 68 0.46 20.46 1.52
C THR A 68 0.87 19.25 0.68
N LEU A 69 0.87 18.06 1.27
CA LEU A 69 1.23 16.84 0.56
C LEU A 69 0.26 16.55 -0.60
N GLN A 70 -1.05 16.76 -0.42
CA GLN A 70 -2.04 16.62 -1.49
C GLN A 70 -1.74 17.55 -2.67
N ARG A 71 -1.31 18.77 -2.41
CA ARG A 71 -0.90 19.71 -3.48
C ARG A 71 0.35 19.24 -4.20
N PHE A 72 1.41 18.87 -3.46
CA PHE A 72 2.67 18.38 -4.06
C PHE A 72 2.46 17.08 -4.83
N SER A 73 1.68 16.17 -4.30
CA SER A 73 1.40 14.88 -4.94
C SER A 73 0.30 14.97 -6.00
N ARG A 74 -0.33 16.13 -6.21
CA ARG A 74 -1.45 16.29 -7.15
C ARG A 74 -2.61 15.32 -6.86
N GLY A 75 -2.97 15.19 -5.59
CA GLY A 75 -4.07 14.33 -5.15
C GLY A 75 -3.70 12.84 -4.98
N ARG A 76 -2.41 12.46 -5.06
CA ARG A 76 -1.96 11.07 -4.93
C ARG A 76 -1.67 10.62 -3.49
N ALA A 77 -1.75 11.55 -2.51
CA ALA A 77 -1.51 11.19 -1.12
C ALA A 77 -2.62 10.28 -0.57
N ARG A 78 -2.21 9.31 0.23
CA ARG A 78 -3.06 8.37 0.96
C ARG A 78 -2.62 8.34 2.42
N LEU A 79 -3.54 8.09 3.33
CA LEU A 79 -3.24 7.95 4.75
C LEU A 79 -3.61 6.56 5.23
N GLN A 80 -2.89 6.09 6.22
CA GLN A 80 -3.21 4.89 6.97
C GLN A 80 -3.27 5.22 8.45
N ALA A 81 -4.25 4.68 9.15
CA ALA A 81 -4.39 4.83 10.59
C ALA A 81 -4.85 3.52 11.22
N GLU A 82 -4.43 3.31 12.46
CA GLU A 82 -4.98 2.23 13.30
C GLU A 82 -6.48 2.44 13.54
N ALA A 83 -7.24 1.35 13.64
CA ALA A 83 -8.69 1.39 13.80
C ALA A 83 -9.14 2.30 14.97
N ARG A 84 -8.40 2.30 16.08
CA ARG A 84 -8.71 3.11 17.29
C ARG A 84 -8.66 4.62 17.06
N GLY A 85 -7.85 5.10 16.12
CA GLY A 85 -7.68 6.54 15.79
C GLY A 85 -8.30 6.94 14.46
N LEU A 86 -8.92 5.99 13.76
CA LEU A 86 -9.36 6.13 12.38
C LEU A 86 -10.36 7.27 12.17
N GLU A 87 -11.37 7.39 13.03
CA GLU A 87 -12.41 8.42 12.92
C GLU A 87 -11.79 9.83 12.90
N ARG A 88 -10.84 10.08 13.81
CA ARG A 88 -10.14 11.35 13.87
C ARG A 88 -9.32 11.62 12.61
N VAL A 89 -8.58 10.62 12.12
CA VAL A 89 -7.76 10.77 10.91
C VAL A 89 -8.65 11.01 9.68
N VAL A 90 -9.79 10.32 9.55
CA VAL A 90 -10.76 10.55 8.49
C VAL A 90 -11.33 11.98 8.55
N GLN A 91 -11.66 12.48 9.75
CA GLN A 91 -12.10 13.86 9.90
C GLN A 91 -11.03 14.86 9.45
N LEU A 92 -9.79 14.70 9.92
CA LEU A 92 -8.66 15.56 9.55
C LEU A 92 -8.36 15.53 8.04
N ALA A 93 -8.48 14.36 7.42
CA ALA A 93 -8.34 14.20 5.97
C ALA A 93 -9.41 15.00 5.21
N ARG A 94 -10.67 14.94 5.65
CA ARG A 94 -11.78 15.75 5.08
C ARG A 94 -11.55 17.24 5.24
N GLU A 95 -11.13 17.71 6.42
CA GLU A 95 -10.78 19.10 6.68
C GLU A 95 -9.62 19.60 5.81
N ALA A 96 -8.71 18.71 5.45
CA ALA A 96 -7.57 19.03 4.57
C ALA A 96 -7.94 19.15 3.08
N GLY A 97 -9.17 18.87 2.70
CA GLY A 97 -9.64 18.90 1.31
C GLY A 97 -9.84 17.49 0.70
N GLY A 98 -9.81 16.47 1.53
CA GLY A 98 -10.02 15.08 1.15
C GLY A 98 -8.71 14.39 0.72
N CYS A 99 -8.46 13.22 1.28
CA CYS A 99 -7.55 12.22 0.74
C CYS A 99 -8.05 10.84 1.18
N ARG A 100 -7.65 9.80 0.47
CA ARG A 100 -8.04 8.43 0.82
C ARG A 100 -7.41 8.01 2.14
N VAL A 101 -8.21 7.36 2.98
CA VAL A 101 -7.78 6.85 4.29
C VAL A 101 -8.05 5.36 4.35
N LEU A 102 -7.02 4.58 4.67
CA LEU A 102 -7.13 3.16 4.98
C LEU A 102 -7.07 2.97 6.49
N GLY A 103 -7.96 2.12 7.00
CA GLY A 103 -7.88 1.66 8.38
C GLY A 103 -7.00 0.41 8.45
N ARG A 104 -6.14 0.29 9.47
CA ARG A 104 -5.44 -0.95 9.78
C ARG A 104 -6.16 -1.67 10.91
N ALA A 105 -6.56 -2.90 10.70
CA ALA A 105 -7.22 -3.71 11.72
C ALA A 105 -7.09 -5.20 11.42
N ASP A 106 -6.43 -5.94 12.29
CA ASP A 106 -6.34 -7.40 12.22
C ASP A 106 -7.46 -8.07 13.01
N ASP A 107 -8.05 -7.37 13.99
CA ASP A 107 -9.19 -7.85 14.75
C ASP A 107 -10.51 -7.68 13.99
N ALA A 108 -11.20 -8.78 13.78
CA ALA A 108 -12.49 -8.82 13.10
C ALA A 108 -13.57 -7.95 13.77
N GLY A 109 -13.45 -7.70 15.07
CA GLY A 109 -14.36 -6.82 15.82
C GLY A 109 -14.30 -5.36 15.38
N ALA A 110 -13.15 -4.93 14.84
CA ALA A 110 -12.96 -3.56 14.36
C ALA A 110 -13.41 -3.35 12.90
N TRP A 111 -13.60 -4.40 12.11
CA TRP A 111 -13.83 -4.27 10.66
C TRP A 111 -15.09 -3.51 10.28
N SER A 112 -16.20 -3.70 11.03
CA SER A 112 -17.45 -2.96 10.78
C SER A 112 -17.27 -1.45 10.94
N GLY A 113 -16.51 -1.02 11.96
CA GLY A 113 -16.17 0.39 12.17
C GLY A 113 -15.27 0.93 11.05
N VAL A 114 -14.25 0.15 10.63
CA VAL A 114 -13.35 0.55 9.54
C VAL A 114 -14.10 0.64 8.22
N THR A 115 -14.91 -0.35 7.86
CA THR A 115 -15.70 -0.34 6.61
C THR A 115 -16.72 0.79 6.56
N ALA A 116 -17.22 1.26 7.69
CA ALA A 116 -18.12 2.41 7.75
C ALA A 116 -17.42 3.77 7.56
N LEU A 117 -16.17 3.91 7.97
CA LEU A 117 -15.46 5.17 8.06
C LEU A 117 -14.42 5.39 6.95
N ALA A 118 -13.59 4.37 6.67
CA ALA A 118 -12.42 4.48 5.81
C ALA A 118 -12.71 4.11 4.34
N ASP A 119 -11.84 4.49 3.42
CA ASP A 119 -11.92 4.14 2.00
C ASP A 119 -11.38 2.73 1.73
N GLY A 120 -10.72 2.12 2.70
CA GLY A 120 -10.21 0.77 2.62
C GLY A 120 -9.70 0.24 3.94
N LEU A 121 -9.32 -1.03 3.93
CA LEU A 121 -8.76 -1.75 5.08
C LEU A 121 -7.45 -2.41 4.68
N LEU A 122 -6.43 -2.30 5.52
CA LEU A 122 -5.18 -3.03 5.44
C LEU A 122 -5.16 -4.11 6.51
N LEU A 123 -4.94 -5.35 6.08
CA LEU A 123 -4.76 -6.54 6.92
C LEU A 123 -3.30 -6.95 6.95
N SER A 124 -2.81 -7.42 8.09
CA SER A 124 -1.59 -8.23 8.13
C SER A 124 -1.90 -9.63 7.58
N GLY A 125 -1.21 -10.03 6.52
CA GLY A 125 -1.41 -11.35 5.92
C GLY A 125 -0.89 -12.46 6.83
N ALA A 126 -1.66 -13.53 6.95
CA ALA A 126 -1.32 -14.74 7.69
C ALA A 126 -0.98 -15.89 6.72
N ASN A 127 -1.99 -16.33 6.00
CA ASN A 127 -1.87 -17.31 4.93
C ASN A 127 -3.05 -17.14 3.95
N PRO A 128 -2.94 -17.60 2.69
CA PRO A 128 -3.95 -17.33 1.67
C PRO A 128 -5.36 -17.84 1.98
N GLU A 129 -5.49 -18.96 2.70
CA GLU A 129 -6.80 -19.53 3.05
C GLU A 129 -7.51 -18.68 4.11
N GLU A 130 -6.81 -18.36 5.18
CA GLU A 130 -7.32 -17.51 6.24
C GLU A 130 -7.63 -16.09 5.74
N ASP A 131 -6.71 -15.52 4.97
CA ASP A 131 -6.88 -14.19 4.39
C ASP A 131 -8.04 -14.14 3.40
N GLY A 132 -8.26 -15.23 2.63
CA GLY A 132 -9.42 -15.37 1.76
C GLY A 132 -10.75 -15.26 2.51
N ALA A 133 -10.89 -15.99 3.62
CA ALA A 133 -12.07 -15.92 4.48
C ALA A 133 -12.27 -14.52 5.10
N ARG A 134 -11.16 -13.86 5.50
CA ARG A 134 -11.18 -12.49 6.03
C ARG A 134 -11.65 -11.50 4.96
N LEU A 135 -11.14 -11.59 3.74
CA LEU A 135 -11.51 -10.75 2.60
C LEU A 135 -12.99 -10.92 2.20
N GLU A 136 -13.49 -12.15 2.20
CA GLU A 136 -14.91 -12.43 1.94
C GLU A 136 -15.81 -11.77 2.98
N ARG A 137 -15.46 -11.87 4.26
CA ARG A 137 -16.19 -11.21 5.34
C ARG A 137 -16.18 -9.69 5.21
N ILE A 138 -15.05 -9.09 4.85
CA ILE A 138 -14.93 -7.65 4.61
C ILE A 138 -15.82 -7.24 3.43
N ARG A 139 -15.85 -8.03 2.35
CA ARG A 139 -16.73 -7.79 1.21
C ARG A 139 -18.20 -7.81 1.61
N ALA A 140 -18.62 -8.75 2.46
CA ALA A 140 -19.97 -8.79 2.97
C ALA A 140 -20.32 -7.53 3.78
N LEU A 141 -19.43 -7.10 4.68
CA LEU A 141 -19.61 -5.87 5.47
C LEU A 141 -19.69 -4.62 4.58
N THR A 142 -18.89 -4.54 3.53
CA THR A 142 -18.92 -3.40 2.61
C THR A 142 -20.18 -3.35 1.75
N ALA A 143 -20.76 -4.51 1.40
CA ALA A 143 -22.01 -4.58 0.66
C ALA A 143 -23.20 -4.04 1.48
N GLU A 144 -23.12 -4.13 2.80
CA GLU A 144 -24.16 -3.59 3.72
C GLU A 144 -24.04 -2.07 3.92
N THR A 145 -22.88 -1.48 3.60
CA THR A 145 -22.66 -0.05 3.74
C THR A 145 -23.09 0.68 2.47
N ALA A 146 -24.01 1.65 2.58
CA ALA A 146 -24.46 2.49 1.44
C ALA A 146 -23.36 3.52 1.07
N ARG A 147 -22.22 3.05 0.58
CA ARG A 147 -21.08 3.90 0.18
C ARG A 147 -21.08 4.21 -1.30
N SER A 148 -20.77 5.45 -1.64
CA SER A 148 -20.41 5.83 -2.99
C SER A 148 -18.89 5.59 -3.17
N GLY A 149 -18.51 4.57 -3.95
CA GLY A 149 -17.12 4.28 -4.31
C GLY A 149 -16.69 2.85 -3.97
N VAL A 150 -15.58 2.45 -4.57
CA VAL A 150 -14.97 1.13 -4.36
C VAL A 150 -14.21 1.14 -3.04
N PHE A 151 -14.55 0.21 -2.15
CA PHE A 151 -13.78 -0.05 -0.94
C PHE A 151 -12.53 -0.87 -1.29
N GLU A 152 -11.38 -0.44 -0.78
CA GLU A 152 -10.10 -1.11 -1.04
C GLU A 152 -9.78 -2.10 0.09
N ALA A 153 -9.52 -3.36 -0.25
CA ALA A 153 -9.05 -4.37 0.69
C ALA A 153 -7.60 -4.72 0.35
N TRP A 154 -6.69 -4.38 1.25
CA TRP A 154 -5.26 -4.56 1.07
C TRP A 154 -4.72 -5.59 2.06
N VAL A 155 -3.73 -6.37 1.62
CA VAL A 155 -3.08 -7.38 2.46
C VAL A 155 -1.57 -7.16 2.44
N GLU A 156 -0.97 -7.07 3.63
CA GLU A 156 0.48 -6.96 3.81
C GLU A 156 1.10 -8.35 3.82
N LEU A 157 2.06 -8.58 2.95
CA LEU A 157 2.71 -9.87 2.74
C LEU A 157 4.23 -9.74 2.82
N ARG A 158 4.90 -10.86 3.06
CA ARG A 158 6.35 -10.95 2.89
C ARG A 158 6.69 -11.02 1.40
N VAL A 159 7.82 -10.44 1.01
CA VAL A 159 8.32 -10.53 -0.36
C VAL A 159 8.62 -11.98 -0.70
N PRO A 160 7.99 -12.55 -1.72
CA PRO A 160 8.28 -13.91 -2.16
C PRO A 160 9.72 -14.07 -2.66
N GLU A 161 10.31 -15.25 -2.43
CA GLU A 161 11.70 -15.53 -2.81
C GLU A 161 11.89 -15.69 -4.32
N ALA A 162 10.85 -16.14 -5.02
CA ALA A 162 10.91 -16.44 -6.45
C ALA A 162 9.73 -15.82 -7.20
N ARG A 163 9.95 -15.55 -8.49
CA ARG A 163 8.94 -14.95 -9.39
C ARG A 163 7.67 -15.80 -9.49
N GLU A 164 7.79 -17.11 -9.56
CA GLU A 164 6.63 -18.01 -9.62
C GLU A 164 5.79 -17.91 -8.34
N ALA A 165 6.44 -17.82 -7.18
CA ALA A 165 5.75 -17.61 -5.91
C ALA A 165 5.06 -16.22 -5.86
N TRP A 166 5.68 -15.18 -6.44
CA TRP A 166 5.09 -13.87 -6.62
C TRP A 166 3.80 -13.94 -7.47
N ARG A 167 3.88 -14.50 -8.69
CA ARG A 167 2.71 -14.63 -9.59
C ARG A 167 1.58 -15.43 -8.92
N ARG A 168 1.93 -16.51 -8.23
CA ARG A 168 0.97 -17.33 -7.50
C ARG A 168 0.30 -16.56 -6.37
N ALA A 169 1.06 -15.79 -5.58
CA ALA A 169 0.52 -14.96 -4.52
C ALA A 169 -0.42 -13.90 -5.08
N VAL A 170 -0.01 -13.15 -6.11
CA VAL A 170 -0.85 -12.12 -6.75
C VAL A 170 -2.16 -12.74 -7.25
N ALA A 171 -2.11 -13.85 -8.00
CA ALA A 171 -3.30 -14.50 -8.53
C ALA A 171 -4.24 -14.99 -7.41
N LEU A 172 -3.70 -15.59 -6.35
CA LEU A 172 -4.46 -16.07 -5.19
C LEU A 172 -5.20 -14.95 -4.47
N TYR A 173 -4.50 -13.89 -4.11
CA TYR A 173 -5.10 -12.78 -3.35
C TYR A 173 -6.06 -11.94 -4.20
N GLN A 174 -5.77 -11.72 -5.49
CA GLN A 174 -6.72 -11.10 -6.41
C GLN A 174 -7.99 -11.95 -6.57
N GLY A 175 -7.86 -13.27 -6.71
CA GLY A 175 -8.99 -14.20 -6.75
C GLY A 175 -9.82 -14.19 -5.46
N ALA A 176 -9.19 -14.02 -4.32
CA ALA A 176 -9.84 -13.86 -3.01
C ALA A 176 -10.50 -12.47 -2.84
N GLY A 177 -10.20 -11.49 -3.71
CA GLY A 177 -10.81 -10.17 -3.70
C GLY A 177 -9.99 -9.09 -3.01
N ALA A 178 -8.70 -9.30 -2.80
CA ALA A 178 -7.79 -8.22 -2.45
C ALA A 178 -7.70 -7.22 -3.62
N THR A 179 -7.73 -5.94 -3.31
CA THR A 179 -7.57 -4.86 -4.30
C THR A 179 -6.13 -4.37 -4.36
N GLY A 180 -5.31 -4.73 -3.37
CA GLY A 180 -3.89 -4.40 -3.33
C GLY A 180 -3.11 -5.34 -2.42
N LEU A 181 -1.82 -5.47 -2.70
CA LEU A 181 -0.87 -6.18 -1.87
C LEU A 181 0.23 -5.22 -1.44
N VAL A 182 0.60 -5.27 -0.18
CA VAL A 182 1.67 -4.44 0.39
C VAL A 182 2.84 -5.35 0.75
N PHE A 183 4.02 -4.96 0.31
CA PHE A 183 5.26 -5.67 0.61
C PHE A 183 6.25 -4.73 1.27
N PRO A 184 7.02 -5.18 2.28
CA PRO A 184 8.13 -4.40 2.79
C PRO A 184 9.12 -4.13 1.66
N PHE A 185 9.79 -2.96 1.70
CA PHE A 185 10.79 -2.64 0.69
C PHE A 185 11.92 -3.68 0.68
N ASP A 186 12.19 -4.19 -0.51
CA ASP A 186 13.28 -5.13 -0.82
C ASP A 186 13.77 -4.81 -2.23
N SER A 187 15.07 -4.80 -2.45
CA SER A 187 15.67 -4.48 -3.76
C SER A 187 15.18 -5.38 -4.89
N ARG A 188 14.73 -6.61 -4.57
CA ARG A 188 14.15 -7.56 -5.52
C ARG A 188 12.79 -7.13 -6.07
N LEU A 189 12.07 -6.23 -5.37
CA LEU A 189 10.73 -5.80 -5.78
C LEU A 189 10.71 -5.16 -7.17
N VAL A 190 11.74 -4.39 -7.51
CA VAL A 190 11.85 -3.76 -8.83
C VAL A 190 11.88 -4.81 -9.94
N ASP A 191 12.63 -5.91 -9.73
CA ASP A 191 12.73 -6.99 -10.72
C ASP A 191 11.45 -7.85 -10.76
N LEU A 192 10.82 -8.09 -9.60
CA LEU A 192 9.57 -8.84 -9.52
C LEU A 192 8.42 -8.09 -10.22
N LEU A 193 8.33 -6.78 -10.03
CA LEU A 193 7.31 -5.93 -10.65
C LEU A 193 7.51 -5.81 -12.17
N ARG A 194 8.75 -5.50 -12.65
CA ARG A 194 9.03 -5.29 -14.09
C ARG A 194 8.70 -6.49 -14.96
N ARG A 195 8.82 -7.68 -14.41
CA ARG A 195 8.65 -8.93 -15.14
C ARG A 195 7.38 -9.69 -14.76
N ALA A 196 6.44 -9.00 -14.09
CA ALA A 196 5.17 -9.60 -13.71
C ALA A 196 4.39 -10.13 -14.93
N ASP A 197 4.46 -9.39 -16.05
CA ASP A 197 3.74 -9.68 -17.30
C ASP A 197 4.56 -10.45 -18.34
N GLU A 198 5.87 -10.64 -18.13
CA GLU A 198 6.69 -11.43 -19.05
C GLU A 198 6.41 -12.93 -18.81
N GLU A 199 5.82 -13.61 -19.80
CA GLU A 199 5.86 -15.07 -19.88
C GLU A 199 7.30 -15.52 -19.93
N ASP A 200 7.66 -16.55 -19.16
CA ASP A 200 8.98 -17.18 -19.16
C ASP A 200 9.15 -17.90 -20.51
N ASP A 201 9.45 -17.17 -21.57
CA ASP A 201 9.69 -17.73 -22.89
C ASP A 201 11.05 -18.45 -22.88
N ARG A 202 11.05 -19.68 -22.37
CA ARG A 202 12.18 -20.62 -22.40
C ARG A 202 12.34 -21.31 -23.76
N SER A 203 11.61 -20.89 -24.77
CA SER A 203 11.71 -21.48 -26.12
C SER A 203 13.13 -21.35 -26.69
N ASP A 204 13.88 -20.32 -26.30
CA ASP A 204 15.25 -20.10 -26.77
C ASP A 204 16.28 -21.11 -26.23
N LEU A 205 15.99 -21.78 -25.11
CA LEU A 205 16.91 -22.78 -24.53
C LEU A 205 16.76 -24.19 -25.14
N ALA A 206 15.67 -24.43 -25.87
CA ALA A 206 15.42 -25.74 -26.50
C ALA A 206 16.18 -25.94 -27.84
N LEU A 207 16.76 -24.87 -28.41
CA LEU A 207 17.42 -24.93 -29.70
C LEU A 207 18.95 -25.16 -29.65
N ALA A 208 19.54 -25.34 -28.47
CA ALA A 208 20.99 -25.54 -28.30
C ALA A 208 21.41 -26.99 -28.08
N GLN A 209 20.55 -27.97 -28.36
CA GLN A 209 20.90 -29.41 -28.40
C GLN A 209 20.58 -29.97 -29.78
N GLY A 210 21.45 -29.69 -30.74
CA GLY A 210 21.50 -30.30 -32.04
C GLY A 210 22.95 -30.64 -32.39
#